data_0ca837d9361c428b4eea03e948383cee
#
_entry.id   0ca837d9361c428b4eea03e948383cee
#
_cell.length_a   1.000
_cell.length_b   1.000
_cell.length_c   1.000
_cell.angle_alpha   90.00
_cell.angle_beta   90.00
_cell.angle_gamma   90.00
#
_symmetry.space_group_name_H-M   'P 1'
#
loop_
_entity.id
_entity.type
_entity.pdbx_description
1 polymer ?
#
loop_
_entity_poly.entity_id
_entity_poly.type
_entity_poly.pdbx_seq_one_letter_code
_entity_poly.pdbx_strand_id
1 'polypeptide(L)'
;MKNRLTSLSSLVLILMGLSACQSVPPVAPPATDPASEAAAEPVITEQAQAPAPAVAEVPIPPESLLPLLHAEFLLRDRDLDAALEILTAEALRLDDPALTRRALRLAEFRQDDARALALAIKLSEQDSSDAAAAVTAMGLLIRAGEPEEALVFARTAKARGARINAPALLVSWDALEPDKRRAVATAVEALASDWPADQDIAIAVAYLRRAQEDPDRALAALEPVLSANPDEERALLLWSQIKLDSGAKRPFEKIRDAVARNPDNEALRLQFARLLASASELDEAREQFAALLTLSPRNGDYLFSLALIEIEANEPEAAKVNLQALLDLGQRPDEAQYYLGRVYENLEEYGAAIEAYDKVGPSREFFDATRRAAELRLDSGDTLDFRDGFRRTRARNPGQAEQLYGIEAELLREIDETELAIQVYTEALDLFPESMSLRYGRAMAHEALDDIPGMEGDLRAILKLEPNNATTLNALGYTLTVHTTRYQEAATLIERALELSPGEPAILDSLGWVYFKLGRLLQAVDLLKEAYALFPDAEVAAHLGEALWVSGREQDALVVWRASLEREPEAEHVTDTLLRLGVTLDTSVID
;
A
#
# COMPACT_ATOMS: atom_id res chain seq x y z
N MET A 1 -26.85 1.42 18.49
CA MET A 1 -26.61 2.52 17.56
C MET A 1 -25.80 3.62 18.25
N LYS A 2 -24.53 3.41 18.53
CA LYS A 2 -23.52 4.45 18.87
C LYS A 2 -22.14 3.78 18.80
N ASN A 3 -21.22 4.39 18.07
CA ASN A 3 -19.81 4.04 17.88
C ASN A 3 -19.48 3.00 16.78
N ARG A 4 -19.65 3.39 15.52
CA ARG A 4 -18.81 2.90 14.42
C ARG A 4 -18.30 4.08 13.57
N LEU A 5 -17.64 5.03 14.20
CA LEU A 5 -16.71 5.93 13.54
C LEU A 5 -15.37 5.18 13.47
N THR A 6 -15.20 4.36 12.44
CA THR A 6 -13.89 3.80 12.09
C THR A 6 -12.97 4.96 11.75
N SER A 7 -11.85 4.99 12.42
CA SER A 7 -10.86 6.06 12.48
C SER A 7 -10.52 6.68 11.13
N LEU A 8 -10.66 7.98 11.04
CA LEU A 8 -10.28 8.91 9.96
C LEU A 8 -8.78 8.90 9.59
N SER A 9 -7.96 8.14 10.29
CA SER A 9 -6.52 7.97 10.01
C SER A 9 -6.19 7.46 8.59
N SER A 10 -7.16 6.89 7.88
CA SER A 10 -6.98 6.40 6.51
C SER A 10 -7.00 7.49 5.44
N LEU A 11 -7.61 8.65 5.70
CA LEU A 11 -7.72 9.73 4.71
C LEU A 11 -6.40 10.47 4.52
N VAL A 12 -5.63 10.65 5.59
CA VAL A 12 -4.29 11.28 5.55
C VAL A 12 -3.31 10.42 4.73
N LEU A 13 -3.44 9.10 4.78
CA LEU A 13 -2.64 8.16 3.98
C LEU A 13 -2.95 8.25 2.47
N ILE A 14 -4.18 8.57 2.07
CA ILE A 14 -4.55 8.75 0.65
C ILE A 14 -3.91 10.02 0.08
N LEU A 15 -3.84 11.10 0.83
CA LEU A 15 -3.15 12.33 0.42
C LEU A 15 -1.62 12.15 0.32
N MET A 16 -1.02 11.26 1.14
CA MET A 16 0.40 10.90 1.05
C MET A 16 0.70 9.89 -0.07
N GLY A 17 -0.23 8.97 -0.39
CA GLY A 17 -0.03 7.93 -1.40
C GLY A 17 0.05 8.45 -2.85
N LEU A 18 -0.43 9.66 -3.12
CA LEU A 18 -0.36 10.30 -4.45
C LEU A 18 1.05 10.86 -4.77
N SER A 19 2.00 10.79 -3.84
CA SER A 19 3.33 11.38 -3.98
C SER A 19 4.44 10.44 -4.51
N ALA A 20 4.16 9.12 -4.66
CA ALA A 20 5.23 8.13 -4.89
C ALA A 20 5.46 7.73 -6.34
N CYS A 21 4.57 8.06 -7.29
CA CYS A 21 4.71 7.66 -8.70
C CYS A 21 4.21 8.76 -9.65
N GLN A 22 4.97 9.82 -9.83
CA GLN A 22 4.90 10.63 -11.05
C GLN A 22 6.27 10.66 -11.73
N SER A 23 6.50 9.64 -12.57
CA SER A 23 7.35 9.80 -13.74
C SER A 23 6.64 10.79 -14.67
N VAL A 24 7.25 11.93 -14.90
CA VAL A 24 6.80 12.93 -15.88
C VAL A 24 6.70 12.25 -17.25
N PRO A 25 5.51 12.20 -17.89
CA PRO A 25 5.44 11.72 -19.26
C PRO A 25 6.16 12.71 -20.19
N PRO A 26 6.83 12.24 -21.23
CA PRO A 26 7.47 13.13 -22.21
C PRO A 26 6.38 13.96 -22.89
N VAL A 27 6.60 15.27 -22.93
CA VAL A 27 5.76 16.24 -23.64
C VAL A 27 5.68 15.84 -25.11
N ALA A 28 4.51 15.44 -25.58
CA ALA A 28 4.24 15.23 -26.98
C ALA A 28 4.32 16.60 -27.72
N PRO A 29 4.93 16.64 -28.93
CA PRO A 29 4.95 17.85 -29.71
C PRO A 29 3.51 18.23 -30.14
N PRO A 30 3.18 19.53 -30.22
CA PRO A 30 1.83 19.98 -30.59
C PRO A 30 1.50 19.56 -32.02
N ALA A 31 0.27 19.06 -32.19
CA ALA A 31 -0.30 18.73 -33.50
C ALA A 31 -0.37 20.01 -34.34
N THR A 32 0.20 19.96 -35.53
CA THR A 32 0.10 21.01 -36.53
C THR A 32 -1.27 20.95 -37.22
N ASP A 33 -2.05 22.00 -37.06
CA ASP A 33 -3.26 22.26 -37.83
C ASP A 33 -2.88 22.75 -39.25
N PRO A 34 -3.42 22.21 -40.34
CA PRO A 34 -3.10 22.66 -41.68
C PRO A 34 -4.16 23.68 -42.16
N ALA A 35 -3.94 24.96 -41.98
CA ALA A 35 -4.43 26.02 -42.87
C ALA A 35 -4.14 27.42 -42.29
N SER A 36 -3.11 28.09 -42.79
CA SER A 36 -3.15 29.54 -43.05
C SER A 36 -2.00 29.91 -44.00
N GLU A 37 -2.38 30.60 -45.06
CA GLU A 37 -1.57 31.10 -46.18
C GLU A 37 -0.50 32.14 -45.80
N ALA A 38 0.61 31.99 -46.47
CA ALA A 38 1.50 33.01 -47.03
C ALA A 38 1.78 34.30 -46.23
N ALA A 39 2.95 34.37 -45.64
CA ALA A 39 3.72 35.63 -45.49
C ALA A 39 5.23 35.32 -45.43
N ALA A 40 5.93 35.94 -46.39
CA ALA A 40 7.33 36.27 -46.58
C ALA A 40 8.40 35.58 -45.65
N GLU A 41 9.30 34.84 -46.26
CA GLU A 41 10.51 34.29 -45.68
C GLU A 41 11.47 35.40 -45.22
N PRO A 42 11.98 35.35 -43.98
CA PRO A 42 13.21 36.07 -43.63
C PRO A 42 14.41 35.21 -44.03
N VAL A 43 15.31 35.79 -44.79
CA VAL A 43 16.62 35.27 -45.15
C VAL A 43 17.43 34.99 -43.85
N ILE A 44 17.51 33.71 -43.48
CA ILE A 44 18.40 33.27 -42.41
C ILE A 44 19.82 33.18 -43.02
N THR A 45 20.70 34.10 -42.63
CA THR A 45 22.12 33.97 -42.87
C THR A 45 22.64 32.75 -42.10
N GLU A 46 23.03 31.73 -42.84
CA GLU A 46 23.68 30.50 -42.37
C GLU A 46 25.01 30.89 -41.68
N GLN A 47 25.01 31.03 -40.35
CA GLN A 47 26.24 31.02 -39.58
C GLN A 47 26.81 29.61 -39.64
N ALA A 48 27.93 29.45 -40.33
CA ALA A 48 28.69 28.20 -40.39
C ALA A 48 28.98 27.73 -38.93
N GLN A 49 28.28 26.71 -38.48
CA GLN A 49 28.71 25.97 -37.29
C GLN A 49 30.11 25.42 -37.51
N ALA A 50 31.02 25.70 -36.63
CA ALA A 50 32.33 25.07 -36.61
C ALA A 50 32.15 23.54 -36.65
N PRO A 51 32.92 22.80 -37.45
CA PRO A 51 32.83 21.35 -37.54
C PRO A 51 33.03 20.76 -36.12
N ALA A 52 32.12 19.89 -35.71
CA ALA A 52 32.31 19.12 -34.49
C ALA A 52 33.67 18.42 -34.52
N PRO A 53 34.40 18.35 -33.40
CA PRO A 53 35.70 17.68 -33.36
C PRO A 53 35.53 16.25 -33.91
N ALA A 54 36.37 15.88 -34.87
CA ALA A 54 36.36 14.54 -35.49
C ALA A 54 36.59 13.53 -34.35
N VAL A 55 35.59 12.73 -34.06
CA VAL A 55 35.72 11.56 -33.16
C VAL A 55 36.71 10.62 -33.88
N ALA A 56 37.81 10.26 -33.21
CA ALA A 56 38.78 9.31 -33.75
C ALA A 56 38.03 7.99 -33.98
N GLU A 57 37.88 7.59 -35.23
CA GLU A 57 37.27 6.30 -35.61
C GLU A 57 38.18 5.17 -35.11
N VAL A 58 37.76 4.46 -34.07
CA VAL A 58 38.41 3.25 -33.59
C VAL A 58 37.86 2.09 -34.45
N PRO A 59 38.71 1.32 -35.17
CA PRO A 59 38.24 0.22 -36.00
C PRO A 59 37.52 -0.83 -35.11
N ILE A 60 36.34 -1.27 -35.53
CA ILE A 60 35.62 -2.37 -34.86
C ILE A 60 36.47 -3.64 -35.01
N PRO A 61 36.81 -4.35 -33.93
CA PRO A 61 37.51 -5.62 -34.01
C PRO A 61 36.73 -6.63 -34.85
N PRO A 62 37.38 -7.42 -35.72
CA PRO A 62 36.69 -8.35 -36.63
C PRO A 62 35.72 -9.31 -35.92
N GLU A 63 36.07 -9.76 -34.72
CA GLU A 63 35.26 -10.64 -33.90
C GLU A 63 33.98 -9.97 -33.34
N SER A 64 33.93 -8.64 -33.25
CA SER A 64 32.75 -7.88 -32.77
C SER A 64 31.79 -7.51 -33.89
N LEU A 65 32.25 -7.55 -35.14
CA LEU A 65 31.46 -7.10 -36.28
C LEU A 65 30.16 -7.91 -36.43
N LEU A 66 30.24 -9.24 -36.36
CA LEU A 66 29.07 -10.10 -36.50
C LEU A 66 28.09 -9.96 -35.34
N PRO A 67 28.50 -9.98 -34.05
CA PRO A 67 27.62 -9.70 -32.93
C PRO A 67 26.93 -8.33 -33.02
N LEU A 68 27.65 -7.25 -33.33
CA LEU A 68 27.08 -5.92 -33.46
C LEU A 68 26.09 -5.82 -34.62
N LEU A 69 26.37 -6.41 -35.79
CA LEU A 69 25.41 -6.49 -36.88
C LEU A 69 24.16 -7.29 -36.48
N HIS A 70 24.33 -8.39 -35.75
CA HIS A 70 23.20 -9.18 -35.26
C HIS A 70 22.34 -8.37 -34.30
N ALA A 71 22.94 -7.61 -33.38
CA ALA A 71 22.20 -6.70 -32.49
C ALA A 71 21.40 -5.65 -33.28
N GLU A 72 21.93 -5.09 -34.38
CA GLU A 72 21.19 -4.17 -35.26
C GLU A 72 19.95 -4.81 -35.90
N PHE A 73 20.06 -6.06 -36.36
CA PHE A 73 18.90 -6.79 -36.87
C PHE A 73 17.85 -7.04 -35.80
N LEU A 74 18.25 -7.45 -34.57
CA LEU A 74 17.36 -7.67 -33.46
C LEU A 74 16.64 -6.37 -33.02
N LEU A 75 17.33 -5.23 -32.99
CA LEU A 75 16.74 -3.91 -32.73
C LEU A 75 15.68 -3.55 -33.79
N ARG A 76 15.97 -3.84 -35.08
CA ARG A 76 15.02 -3.63 -36.16
C ARG A 76 13.79 -4.54 -36.04
N ASP A 77 13.97 -5.77 -35.63
CA ASP A 77 12.91 -6.77 -35.45
C ASP A 77 12.19 -6.60 -34.09
N ARG A 78 12.58 -5.57 -33.27
CA ARG A 78 12.06 -5.26 -31.95
C ARG A 78 12.30 -6.33 -30.87
N ASP A 79 13.25 -7.22 -31.09
CA ASP A 79 13.75 -8.11 -30.04
C ASP A 79 14.81 -7.38 -29.22
N LEU A 80 14.30 -6.51 -28.31
CA LEU A 80 15.13 -5.59 -27.54
C LEU A 80 15.94 -6.31 -26.46
N ASP A 81 15.46 -7.44 -25.95
CA ASP A 81 16.13 -8.20 -24.89
C ASP A 81 17.35 -8.93 -25.43
N ALA A 82 17.21 -9.62 -26.56
CA ALA A 82 18.33 -10.26 -27.21
C ALA A 82 19.36 -9.22 -27.73
N ALA A 83 18.90 -8.07 -28.25
CA ALA A 83 19.78 -6.99 -28.67
C ALA A 83 20.56 -6.40 -27.47
N LEU A 84 19.90 -6.20 -26.32
CA LEU A 84 20.53 -5.69 -25.10
C LEU A 84 21.61 -6.63 -24.59
N GLU A 85 21.35 -7.93 -24.59
CA GLU A 85 22.34 -8.95 -24.19
C GLU A 85 23.63 -8.82 -24.99
N ILE A 86 23.52 -8.78 -26.34
CA ILE A 86 24.68 -8.68 -27.23
C ILE A 86 25.38 -7.32 -27.04
N LEU A 87 24.62 -6.21 -27.03
CA LEU A 87 25.20 -4.87 -26.89
C LEU A 87 25.90 -4.72 -25.55
N THR A 88 25.35 -5.28 -24.47
CA THR A 88 25.99 -5.25 -23.15
C THR A 88 27.29 -6.03 -23.14
N ALA A 89 27.28 -7.24 -23.67
CA ALA A 89 28.49 -8.07 -23.76
C ALA A 89 29.63 -7.36 -24.55
N GLU A 90 29.30 -6.79 -25.70
CA GLU A 90 30.28 -6.08 -26.51
C GLU A 90 30.74 -4.75 -25.88
N ALA A 91 29.83 -3.99 -25.26
CA ALA A 91 30.15 -2.74 -24.55
C ALA A 91 31.09 -2.97 -23.35
N LEU A 92 30.88 -4.03 -22.60
CA LEU A 92 31.77 -4.39 -21.48
C LEU A 92 33.13 -4.89 -21.92
N ARG A 93 33.22 -5.50 -23.14
CA ARG A 93 34.44 -6.06 -23.71
C ARG A 93 35.27 -5.00 -24.41
N LEU A 94 34.61 -4.06 -25.11
CA LEU A 94 35.27 -3.02 -25.89
C LEU A 94 35.49 -1.75 -25.09
N ASP A 95 36.56 -1.01 -25.40
CA ASP A 95 36.81 0.30 -24.80
C ASP A 95 36.24 1.40 -25.72
N ASP A 96 34.92 1.34 -25.93
CA ASP A 96 34.16 2.29 -26.76
C ASP A 96 33.04 2.96 -25.97
N PRO A 97 33.22 4.22 -25.53
CA PRO A 97 32.20 4.96 -24.76
C PRO A 97 30.89 5.16 -25.54
N ALA A 98 30.94 5.24 -26.88
CA ALA A 98 29.72 5.44 -27.67
C ALA A 98 28.86 4.17 -27.68
N LEU A 99 29.46 3.00 -27.81
CA LEU A 99 28.77 1.72 -27.70
C LEU A 99 28.22 1.51 -26.29
N THR A 100 29.03 1.79 -25.26
CA THR A 100 28.62 1.66 -23.85
C THR A 100 27.44 2.58 -23.54
N ARG A 101 27.46 3.84 -24.00
CA ARG A 101 26.35 4.79 -23.83
C ARG A 101 25.08 4.32 -24.56
N ARG A 102 25.20 3.69 -25.72
CA ARG A 102 24.07 3.13 -26.47
C ARG A 102 23.45 1.95 -25.74
N ALA A 103 24.26 1.01 -25.26
CA ALA A 103 23.81 -0.13 -24.47
C ALA A 103 23.14 0.32 -23.16
N LEU A 104 23.72 1.32 -22.47
CA LEU A 104 23.16 1.90 -21.25
C LEU A 104 21.74 2.45 -21.49
N ARG A 105 21.54 3.26 -22.53
CA ARG A 105 20.21 3.80 -22.87
C ARG A 105 19.17 2.69 -23.16
N LEU A 106 19.59 1.60 -23.79
CA LEU A 106 18.70 0.47 -24.05
C LEU A 106 18.37 -0.27 -22.74
N ALA A 107 19.35 -0.46 -21.84
CA ALA A 107 19.14 -1.06 -20.52
C ALA A 107 18.18 -0.24 -19.66
N GLU A 108 18.34 1.10 -19.63
CA GLU A 108 17.42 2.02 -18.94
C GLU A 108 16.00 1.93 -19.53
N PHE A 109 15.87 1.92 -20.86
CA PHE A 109 14.58 1.77 -21.53
C PHE A 109 13.88 0.44 -21.19
N ARG A 110 14.65 -0.64 -21.06
CA ARG A 110 14.16 -1.96 -20.67
C ARG A 110 13.97 -2.11 -19.15
N GLN A 111 14.36 -1.10 -18.35
CA GLN A 111 14.36 -1.15 -16.89
C GLN A 111 15.18 -2.32 -16.32
N ASP A 112 16.27 -2.68 -17.01
CA ASP A 112 17.23 -3.68 -16.55
C ASP A 112 18.31 -2.99 -15.71
N ASP A 113 18.01 -2.76 -14.44
CA ASP A 113 18.86 -2.03 -13.51
C ASP A 113 20.24 -2.71 -13.34
N ALA A 114 20.33 -4.03 -13.42
CA ALA A 114 21.59 -4.75 -13.26
C ALA A 114 22.56 -4.49 -14.44
N ARG A 115 22.07 -4.59 -15.68
CA ARG A 115 22.88 -4.27 -16.86
C ARG A 115 23.15 -2.77 -16.96
N ALA A 116 22.17 -1.93 -16.65
CA ALA A 116 22.34 -0.48 -16.62
C ALA A 116 23.44 -0.06 -15.64
N LEU A 117 23.49 -0.65 -14.45
CA LEU A 117 24.53 -0.37 -13.46
C LEU A 117 25.93 -0.73 -13.98
N ALA A 118 26.11 -1.94 -14.49
CA ALA A 118 27.40 -2.38 -15.03
C ALA A 118 27.89 -1.45 -16.16
N LEU A 119 26.98 -1.05 -17.06
CA LEU A 119 27.28 -0.15 -18.17
C LEU A 119 27.56 1.30 -17.73
N ALA A 120 26.83 1.81 -16.73
CA ALA A 120 27.04 3.14 -16.18
C ALA A 120 28.39 3.25 -15.46
N ILE A 121 28.78 2.23 -14.69
CA ILE A 121 30.11 2.12 -14.08
C ILE A 121 31.18 2.14 -15.17
N LYS A 122 31.07 1.24 -16.15
CA LYS A 122 32.02 1.14 -17.27
C LYS A 122 32.16 2.46 -18.04
N LEU A 123 31.03 3.12 -18.34
CA LEU A 123 31.03 4.39 -19.06
C LEU A 123 31.70 5.51 -18.24
N SER A 124 31.44 5.54 -16.92
CA SER A 124 32.09 6.50 -16.03
C SER A 124 33.62 6.32 -15.95
N GLU A 125 34.12 5.10 -16.14
CA GLU A 125 35.55 4.80 -16.22
C GLU A 125 36.15 5.17 -17.57
N GLN A 126 35.46 4.87 -18.67
CA GLN A 126 35.90 5.13 -20.04
C GLN A 126 35.93 6.61 -20.41
N ASP A 127 34.94 7.39 -19.91
CA ASP A 127 34.79 8.81 -20.23
C ASP A 127 34.82 9.65 -18.96
N SER A 128 36.01 10.15 -18.63
CA SER A 128 36.20 11.02 -17.46
C SER A 128 35.49 12.37 -17.55
N SER A 129 34.96 12.74 -18.72
CA SER A 129 34.15 13.95 -18.92
C SER A 129 32.64 13.69 -18.76
N ASP A 130 32.21 12.43 -18.84
CA ASP A 130 30.79 12.04 -18.71
C ASP A 130 30.35 12.01 -17.23
N ALA A 131 29.89 13.16 -16.77
CA ALA A 131 29.34 13.26 -15.43
C ALA A 131 27.97 12.55 -15.28
N ALA A 132 27.21 12.42 -16.38
CA ALA A 132 25.89 11.78 -16.37
C ALA A 132 25.99 10.28 -16.06
N ALA A 133 27.01 9.60 -16.59
CA ALA A 133 27.24 8.18 -16.29
C ALA A 133 27.45 7.93 -14.78
N ALA A 134 28.20 8.82 -14.11
CA ALA A 134 28.40 8.74 -12.66
C ALA A 134 27.09 9.02 -11.89
N VAL A 135 26.25 9.95 -12.34
CA VAL A 135 24.92 10.22 -11.74
C VAL A 135 24.01 9.01 -11.91
N THR A 136 24.00 8.38 -13.09
CA THR A 136 23.21 7.16 -13.34
C THR A 136 23.69 6.00 -12.44
N ALA A 137 24.99 5.76 -12.34
CA ALA A 137 25.54 4.71 -11.47
C ALA A 137 25.17 4.96 -10.00
N MET A 138 25.30 6.21 -9.51
CA MET A 138 24.85 6.60 -8.17
C MET A 138 23.38 6.26 -7.94
N GLY A 139 22.48 6.64 -8.86
CA GLY A 139 21.04 6.42 -8.74
C GLY A 139 20.68 4.93 -8.71
N LEU A 140 21.33 4.12 -9.55
CA LEU A 140 21.13 2.67 -9.61
C LEU A 140 21.62 1.98 -8.34
N LEU A 141 22.77 2.36 -7.80
CA LEU A 141 23.32 1.83 -6.54
C LEU A 141 22.42 2.18 -5.34
N ILE A 142 21.84 3.38 -5.31
CA ILE A 142 20.85 3.75 -4.28
C ILE A 142 19.64 2.82 -4.33
N ARG A 143 19.09 2.56 -5.52
CA ARG A 143 17.96 1.61 -5.69
C ARG A 143 18.34 0.18 -5.33
N ALA A 144 19.58 -0.22 -5.56
CA ALA A 144 20.09 -1.54 -5.16
C ALA A 144 20.35 -1.67 -3.63
N GLY A 145 20.21 -0.57 -2.86
CA GLY A 145 20.50 -0.58 -1.42
C GLY A 145 21.99 -0.57 -1.08
N GLU A 146 22.86 -0.06 -1.99
CA GLU A 146 24.30 0.05 -1.82
C GLU A 146 24.77 1.53 -1.77
N PRO A 147 24.37 2.27 -0.71
CA PRO A 147 24.62 3.72 -0.62
C PRO A 147 26.11 4.07 -0.43
N GLU A 148 26.93 3.18 0.10
CA GLU A 148 28.38 3.39 0.26
C GLU A 148 29.07 3.46 -1.11
N GLU A 149 28.73 2.52 -2.00
CA GLU A 149 29.25 2.52 -3.37
C GLU A 149 28.68 3.70 -4.17
N ALA A 150 27.39 4.01 -4.01
CA ALA A 150 26.74 5.17 -4.61
C ALA A 150 27.49 6.48 -4.34
N LEU A 151 28.09 6.61 -3.15
CA LEU A 151 28.81 7.79 -2.74
C LEU A 151 30.11 8.02 -3.53
N VAL A 152 30.78 6.96 -3.94
CA VAL A 152 31.98 7.07 -4.80
C VAL A 152 31.59 7.76 -6.11
N PHE A 153 30.43 7.36 -6.67
CA PHE A 153 29.91 7.96 -7.89
C PHE A 153 29.34 9.36 -7.67
N ALA A 154 28.75 9.63 -6.49
CA ALA A 154 28.35 10.99 -6.11
C ALA A 154 29.53 11.96 -6.11
N ARG A 155 30.65 11.58 -5.49
CA ARG A 155 31.89 12.37 -5.53
C ARG A 155 32.44 12.56 -6.94
N THR A 156 32.44 11.48 -7.72
CA THR A 156 32.91 11.53 -9.11
C THR A 156 32.04 12.47 -9.95
N ALA A 157 30.71 12.39 -9.82
CA ALA A 157 29.78 13.28 -10.52
C ALA A 157 30.01 14.75 -10.13
N LYS A 158 30.13 15.02 -8.83
CA LYS A 158 30.43 16.39 -8.33
C LYS A 158 31.76 16.92 -8.81
N ALA A 159 32.83 16.14 -8.75
CA ALA A 159 34.14 16.51 -9.25
C ALA A 159 34.14 16.85 -10.75
N ARG A 160 33.21 16.24 -11.51
CA ARG A 160 32.96 16.51 -12.94
C ARG A 160 31.95 17.65 -13.19
N GLY A 161 31.49 18.34 -12.13
CA GLY A 161 30.61 19.51 -12.21
C GLY A 161 29.11 19.18 -12.33
N ALA A 162 28.70 17.91 -12.15
CA ALA A 162 27.28 17.56 -12.16
C ALA A 162 26.55 18.04 -10.91
N ARG A 163 25.25 18.31 -11.06
CA ARG A 163 24.32 18.37 -9.93
C ARG A 163 23.93 16.93 -9.56
N ILE A 164 23.89 16.65 -8.27
CA ILE A 164 23.46 15.35 -7.75
C ILE A 164 22.24 15.52 -6.85
N ASN A 165 21.37 14.54 -6.83
CA ASN A 165 20.30 14.46 -5.82
C ASN A 165 20.88 13.82 -4.54
N ALA A 166 21.67 14.58 -3.77
CA ALA A 166 22.30 14.06 -2.56
C ALA A 166 21.30 13.53 -1.51
N PRO A 167 20.09 14.11 -1.29
CA PRO A 167 19.05 13.53 -0.42
C PRO A 167 18.66 12.10 -0.77
N ALA A 168 18.76 11.68 -2.04
CA ALA A 168 18.45 10.31 -2.43
C ALA A 168 19.33 9.26 -1.72
N LEU A 169 20.54 9.61 -1.27
CA LEU A 169 21.41 8.73 -0.48
C LEU A 169 20.77 8.30 0.86
N LEU A 170 19.74 8.97 1.31
CA LEU A 170 19.07 8.74 2.60
C LEU A 170 17.68 8.09 2.46
N VAL A 171 17.22 7.78 1.24
CA VAL A 171 15.87 7.23 1.00
C VAL A 171 15.62 5.91 1.75
N SER A 172 16.64 5.06 1.87
CA SER A 172 16.55 3.77 2.56
C SER A 172 17.07 3.80 4.00
N TRP A 173 17.27 4.97 4.59
CA TRP A 173 17.93 5.13 5.90
C TRP A 173 17.34 4.23 6.99
N ASP A 174 16.01 4.17 7.11
CA ASP A 174 15.34 3.41 8.16
C ASP A 174 15.50 1.88 8.00
N ALA A 175 15.69 1.42 6.77
CA ALA A 175 15.89 0.01 6.43
C ALA A 175 17.36 -0.43 6.53
N LEU A 176 18.33 0.51 6.69
CA LEU A 176 19.73 0.18 6.75
C LEU A 176 20.13 -0.36 8.13
N GLU A 177 21.03 -1.35 8.13
CA GLU A 177 21.72 -1.81 9.33
C GLU A 177 22.57 -0.70 9.97
N PRO A 178 22.79 -0.72 11.31
CA PRO A 178 23.49 0.37 12.02
C PRO A 178 24.87 0.71 11.47
N ASP A 179 25.63 -0.28 10.98
CA ASP A 179 26.96 -0.06 10.40
C ASP A 179 26.85 0.67 9.04
N LYS A 180 25.91 0.27 8.19
CA LYS A 180 25.63 0.96 6.92
C LYS A 180 25.11 2.39 7.17
N ARG A 181 24.26 2.63 8.17
CA ARG A 181 23.86 3.99 8.58
C ARG A 181 25.05 4.87 8.93
N ARG A 182 26.02 4.34 9.71
CA ARG A 182 27.24 5.10 10.05
C ARG A 182 28.09 5.43 8.83
N ALA A 183 28.23 4.49 7.91
CA ALA A 183 28.98 4.70 6.67
C ALA A 183 28.34 5.78 5.80
N VAL A 184 27.01 5.71 5.58
CA VAL A 184 26.26 6.74 4.84
C VAL A 184 26.36 8.09 5.52
N ALA A 185 26.23 8.17 6.84
CA ALA A 185 26.37 9.41 7.59
C ALA A 185 27.76 10.05 7.39
N THR A 186 28.83 9.26 7.60
CA THR A 186 30.22 9.70 7.37
C THR A 186 30.41 10.22 5.95
N ALA A 187 29.79 9.61 5.06
CA ALA A 187 29.87 9.85 3.64
C ALA A 187 29.16 11.15 3.20
N VAL A 188 27.95 11.41 3.71
CA VAL A 188 27.23 12.68 3.49
C VAL A 188 28.00 13.83 4.15
N GLU A 189 28.58 13.63 5.34
CA GLU A 189 29.42 14.61 6.02
C GLU A 189 30.70 14.93 5.23
N ALA A 190 31.30 13.92 4.62
CA ALA A 190 32.47 14.11 3.76
C ALA A 190 32.13 14.90 2.48
N LEU A 191 30.96 14.61 1.85
CA LEU A 191 30.47 15.44 0.74
C LEU A 191 30.26 16.88 1.17
N ALA A 192 29.69 17.13 2.34
CA ALA A 192 29.46 18.47 2.87
C ALA A 192 30.79 19.23 3.16
N SER A 193 31.82 18.49 3.60
CA SER A 193 33.16 19.06 3.78
C SER A 193 33.81 19.44 2.44
N ASP A 194 33.66 18.59 1.41
CA ASP A 194 34.23 18.80 0.09
C ASP A 194 33.52 19.93 -0.70
N TRP A 195 32.19 20.05 -0.52
CA TRP A 195 31.35 21.06 -1.21
C TRP A 195 30.40 21.80 -0.24
N PRO A 196 30.94 22.65 0.67
CA PRO A 196 30.14 23.27 1.75
C PRO A 196 29.11 24.29 1.26
N ALA A 197 29.22 24.79 0.03
CA ALA A 197 28.27 25.73 -0.56
C ALA A 197 27.23 25.07 -1.46
N ASP A 198 27.24 23.74 -1.58
CA ASP A 198 26.29 23.02 -2.42
C ASP A 198 24.95 22.85 -1.72
N GLN A 199 23.88 23.35 -2.34
CA GLN A 199 22.53 23.34 -1.78
C GLN A 199 21.96 21.92 -1.64
N ASP A 200 22.17 21.03 -2.63
CA ASP A 200 21.66 19.66 -2.61
C ASP A 200 22.33 18.86 -1.49
N ILE A 201 23.62 19.08 -1.25
CA ILE A 201 24.36 18.45 -0.16
C ILE A 201 23.92 19.01 1.20
N ALA A 202 23.71 20.32 1.32
CA ALA A 202 23.20 20.92 2.56
C ALA A 202 21.81 20.39 2.93
N ILE A 203 20.92 20.20 1.95
CA ILE A 203 19.62 19.55 2.16
C ILE A 203 19.80 18.09 2.59
N ALA A 204 20.73 17.33 2.01
CA ALA A 204 21.03 15.97 2.44
C ALA A 204 21.55 15.92 3.89
N VAL A 205 22.41 16.85 4.30
CA VAL A 205 22.84 16.98 5.70
C VAL A 205 21.65 17.24 6.63
N ALA A 206 20.71 18.09 6.21
CA ALA A 206 19.51 18.36 7.01
C ALA A 206 18.64 17.11 7.17
N TYR A 207 18.43 16.32 6.09
CA TYR A 207 17.75 15.03 6.18
C TYR A 207 18.47 14.05 7.12
N LEU A 208 19.80 13.96 7.01
CA LEU A 208 20.61 13.12 7.89
C LEU A 208 20.44 13.52 9.36
N ARG A 209 20.53 14.81 9.68
CA ARG A 209 20.37 15.30 11.06
C ARG A 209 18.95 15.08 11.59
N ARG A 210 17.93 15.25 10.75
CA ARG A 210 16.55 14.90 11.11
C ARG A 210 16.43 13.41 11.44
N ALA A 211 16.99 12.53 10.61
CA ALA A 211 16.98 11.08 10.82
C ALA A 211 17.80 10.65 12.08
N GLN A 212 18.72 11.50 12.54
CA GLN A 212 19.47 11.34 13.79
C GLN A 212 18.78 12.01 15.01
N GLU A 213 17.54 12.49 14.84
CA GLU A 213 16.77 13.19 15.88
C GLU A 213 17.46 14.48 16.41
N ASP A 214 18.21 15.17 15.55
CA ASP A 214 18.88 16.44 15.85
C ASP A 214 18.27 17.59 15.02
N PRO A 215 17.07 18.10 15.40
CA PRO A 215 16.36 19.12 14.64
C PRO A 215 17.11 20.45 14.57
N ASP A 216 17.87 20.82 15.60
CA ASP A 216 18.58 22.09 15.62
C ASP A 216 19.70 22.12 14.57
N ARG A 217 20.49 21.04 14.47
CA ARG A 217 21.52 20.93 13.42
C ARG A 217 20.92 20.75 12.03
N ALA A 218 19.75 20.08 11.93
CA ALA A 218 19.04 19.97 10.66
C ALA A 218 18.60 21.35 10.15
N LEU A 219 18.00 22.19 11.01
CA LEU A 219 17.61 23.55 10.67
C LEU A 219 18.82 24.44 10.35
N ALA A 220 19.91 24.30 11.12
CA ALA A 220 21.15 25.04 10.87
C ALA A 220 21.77 24.73 9.49
N ALA A 221 21.63 23.48 9.00
CA ALA A 221 22.08 23.11 7.66
C ALA A 221 21.25 23.75 6.54
N LEU A 222 19.95 23.99 6.77
CA LEU A 222 19.05 24.63 5.80
C LEU A 222 19.14 26.16 5.76
N GLU A 223 19.59 26.79 6.83
CA GLU A 223 19.60 28.25 6.93
C GLU A 223 20.45 28.95 5.83
N PRO A 224 21.67 28.49 5.46
CA PRO A 224 22.42 29.05 4.34
C PRO A 224 21.69 28.86 2.99
N VAL A 225 21.01 27.73 2.78
CA VAL A 225 20.25 27.46 1.56
C VAL A 225 19.09 28.45 1.42
N LEU A 226 18.30 28.61 2.47
CA LEU A 226 17.13 29.49 2.48
C LEU A 226 17.53 30.99 2.53
N SER A 227 18.74 31.32 3.04
CA SER A 227 19.28 32.68 2.97
C SER A 227 19.72 33.04 1.55
N ALA A 228 20.30 32.09 0.80
CA ALA A 228 20.70 32.27 -0.58
C ALA A 228 19.52 32.22 -1.56
N ASN A 229 18.58 31.31 -1.33
CA ASN A 229 17.34 31.15 -2.11
C ASN A 229 16.15 30.94 -1.18
N PRO A 230 15.44 32.04 -0.79
CA PRO A 230 14.29 31.95 0.11
C PRO A 230 13.08 31.16 -0.45
N ASP A 231 13.11 30.79 -1.73
CA ASP A 231 12.04 30.09 -2.42
C ASP A 231 12.47 28.68 -2.87
N GLU A 232 13.56 28.14 -2.27
CA GLU A 232 13.97 26.76 -2.56
C GLU A 232 12.97 25.77 -1.92
N GLU A 233 12.16 25.14 -2.78
CA GLU A 233 10.99 24.35 -2.37
C GLU A 233 11.34 23.19 -1.44
N ARG A 234 12.38 22.41 -1.74
CA ARG A 234 12.76 21.23 -0.94
C ARG A 234 13.26 21.63 0.45
N ALA A 235 14.01 22.72 0.52
CA ALA A 235 14.50 23.24 1.80
C ALA A 235 13.35 23.81 2.65
N LEU A 236 12.38 24.50 2.03
CA LEU A 236 11.19 25.01 2.70
C LEU A 236 10.32 23.89 3.27
N LEU A 237 10.09 22.85 2.47
CA LEU A 237 9.31 21.68 2.90
C LEU A 237 10.00 20.97 4.05
N LEU A 238 11.28 20.67 3.93
CA LEU A 238 12.03 19.98 4.98
C LEU A 238 12.12 20.83 6.25
N TRP A 239 12.37 22.14 6.12
CA TRP A 239 12.37 23.07 7.25
C TRP A 239 11.03 23.04 8.01
N SER A 240 9.91 23.09 7.25
CA SER A 240 8.57 23.08 7.82
C SER A 240 8.26 21.76 8.51
N GLN A 241 8.65 20.63 7.92
CA GLN A 241 8.50 19.31 8.53
C GLN A 241 9.30 19.18 9.84
N ILE A 242 10.56 19.59 9.85
CA ILE A 242 11.40 19.57 11.06
C ILE A 242 10.78 20.43 12.16
N LYS A 243 10.27 21.61 11.82
CA LYS A 243 9.58 22.50 12.77
C LYS A 243 8.29 21.89 13.30
N LEU A 244 7.53 21.22 12.45
CA LEU A 244 6.30 20.51 12.84
C LEU A 244 6.61 19.36 13.80
N ASP A 245 7.56 18.48 13.44
CA ASP A 245 7.98 17.33 14.24
C ASP A 245 8.50 17.76 15.63
N SER A 246 9.17 18.93 15.70
CA SER A 246 9.67 19.48 16.96
C SER A 246 8.63 20.26 17.79
N GLY A 247 7.36 20.29 17.37
CA GLY A 247 6.27 20.98 18.09
C GLY A 247 6.40 22.51 18.10
N ALA A 248 7.05 23.10 17.10
CA ALA A 248 7.22 24.55 17.02
C ALA A 248 5.88 25.26 16.78
N LYS A 249 5.68 26.42 17.41
CA LYS A 249 4.43 27.20 17.31
C LYS A 249 4.11 27.71 15.90
N ARG A 250 5.10 27.88 15.05
CA ARG A 250 4.98 28.42 13.67
C ARG A 250 5.78 27.57 12.68
N PRO A 251 5.34 26.33 12.43
CA PRO A 251 6.12 25.43 11.57
C PRO A 251 6.13 25.86 10.10
N PHE A 252 5.15 26.63 9.65
CA PHE A 252 4.93 26.97 8.23
C PHE A 252 5.27 28.42 7.86
N GLU A 253 5.94 29.17 8.74
CA GLU A 253 6.24 30.60 8.51
C GLU A 253 6.98 30.84 7.19
N LYS A 254 8.10 30.15 6.98
CA LYS A 254 8.94 30.38 5.77
C LYS A 254 8.25 29.96 4.46
N ILE A 255 7.53 28.85 4.45
CA ILE A 255 6.83 28.39 3.24
C ILE A 255 5.60 29.26 2.93
N ARG A 256 4.89 29.76 3.96
CA ARG A 256 3.79 30.72 3.80
C ARG A 256 4.28 32.01 3.16
N ASP A 257 5.42 32.54 3.63
CA ASP A 257 6.04 33.74 3.05
C ASP A 257 6.49 33.50 1.60
N ALA A 258 7.02 32.33 1.28
CA ALA A 258 7.41 31.97 -0.08
C ALA A 258 6.20 31.87 -1.03
N VAL A 259 5.09 31.25 -0.60
CA VAL A 259 3.83 31.21 -1.37
C VAL A 259 3.26 32.62 -1.55
N ALA A 260 3.34 33.48 -0.54
CA ALA A 260 2.89 34.88 -0.66
C ALA A 260 3.73 35.70 -1.67
N ARG A 261 5.04 35.45 -1.76
CA ARG A 261 5.91 36.09 -2.76
C ARG A 261 5.67 35.56 -4.19
N ASN A 262 5.27 34.30 -4.31
CA ASN A 262 5.09 33.60 -5.58
C ASN A 262 3.65 33.03 -5.70
N PRO A 263 2.62 33.90 -5.80
CA PRO A 263 1.23 33.47 -5.74
C PRO A 263 0.80 32.55 -6.89
N ASP A 264 1.49 32.62 -8.03
CA ASP A 264 1.21 31.82 -9.23
C ASP A 264 2.03 30.52 -9.29
N ASN A 265 2.88 30.24 -8.30
CA ASN A 265 3.60 28.97 -8.24
C ASN A 265 2.71 27.86 -7.69
N GLU A 266 2.00 27.18 -8.62
CA GLU A 266 1.10 26.06 -8.29
C GLU A 266 1.85 24.91 -7.57
N ALA A 267 3.08 24.59 -7.97
CA ALA A 267 3.83 23.49 -7.40
C ALA A 267 4.14 23.72 -5.91
N LEU A 268 4.68 24.91 -5.58
CA LEU A 268 4.97 25.28 -4.19
C LEU A 268 3.68 25.34 -3.34
N ARG A 269 2.61 25.95 -3.88
CA ARG A 269 1.32 26.05 -3.20
C ARG A 269 0.71 24.68 -2.94
N LEU A 270 0.78 23.74 -3.91
CA LEU A 270 0.29 22.38 -3.76
C LEU A 270 1.03 21.64 -2.65
N GLN A 271 2.36 21.75 -2.62
CA GLN A 271 3.14 21.11 -1.55
C GLN A 271 2.81 21.71 -0.18
N PHE A 272 2.62 23.02 -0.11
CA PHE A 272 2.20 23.67 1.13
C PHE A 272 0.81 23.23 1.57
N ALA A 273 -0.18 23.17 0.67
CA ALA A 273 -1.52 22.70 0.95
C ALA A 273 -1.53 21.26 1.49
N ARG A 274 -0.73 20.35 0.89
CA ARG A 274 -0.58 18.98 1.35
C ARG A 274 0.06 18.89 2.75
N LEU A 275 1.05 19.72 3.00
CA LEU A 275 1.73 19.79 4.30
C LEU A 275 0.76 20.26 5.40
N LEU A 276 -0.05 21.27 5.12
CA LEU A 276 -1.11 21.75 6.01
C LEU A 276 -2.14 20.66 6.30
N ALA A 277 -2.61 19.96 5.26
CA ALA A 277 -3.54 18.85 5.43
C ALA A 277 -2.96 17.72 6.30
N SER A 278 -1.67 17.38 6.11
CA SER A 278 -1.00 16.36 6.93
C SER A 278 -0.82 16.77 8.38
N ALA A 279 -0.80 18.07 8.65
CA ALA A 279 -0.73 18.65 10.00
C ALA A 279 -2.10 18.92 10.61
N SER A 280 -3.19 18.53 9.94
CA SER A 280 -4.59 18.82 10.32
C SER A 280 -4.94 20.31 10.43
N GLU A 281 -4.16 21.17 9.73
CA GLU A 281 -4.47 22.60 9.58
C GLU A 281 -5.45 22.76 8.39
N LEU A 282 -6.66 22.19 8.57
CA LEU A 282 -7.63 21.99 7.49
C LEU A 282 -8.14 23.30 6.88
N ASP A 283 -8.37 24.34 7.70
CA ASP A 283 -8.86 25.63 7.20
C ASP A 283 -7.85 26.29 6.24
N GLU A 284 -6.58 26.34 6.62
CA GLU A 284 -5.53 26.92 5.75
C GLU A 284 -5.28 26.03 4.52
N ALA A 285 -5.32 24.69 4.67
CA ALA A 285 -5.21 23.76 3.55
C ALA A 285 -6.31 24.01 2.50
N ARG A 286 -7.56 24.19 2.96
CA ARG A 286 -8.71 24.53 2.12
C ARG A 286 -8.50 25.84 1.35
N GLU A 287 -8.01 26.90 2.02
CA GLU A 287 -7.67 28.17 1.37
C GLU A 287 -6.64 27.99 0.25
N GLN A 288 -5.59 27.17 0.49
CA GLN A 288 -4.57 26.94 -0.53
C GLN A 288 -5.11 26.15 -1.72
N PHE A 289 -5.98 25.12 -1.51
CA PHE A 289 -6.59 24.38 -2.62
C PHE A 289 -7.62 25.25 -3.38
N ALA A 290 -8.37 26.11 -2.70
CA ALA A 290 -9.25 27.09 -3.36
C ALA A 290 -8.45 28.07 -4.24
N ALA A 291 -7.29 28.53 -3.77
CA ALA A 291 -6.40 29.36 -4.57
C ALA A 291 -5.83 28.61 -5.79
N LEU A 292 -5.46 27.31 -5.63
CA LEU A 292 -5.03 26.45 -6.74
C LEU A 292 -6.13 26.31 -7.80
N LEU A 293 -7.39 26.16 -7.38
CA LEU A 293 -8.53 26.09 -8.28
C LEU A 293 -8.83 27.44 -8.98
N THR A 294 -8.40 28.56 -8.39
CA THR A 294 -8.47 29.85 -9.09
C THR A 294 -7.46 29.91 -10.25
N LEU A 295 -6.28 29.30 -10.10
CA LEU A 295 -5.26 29.19 -11.15
C LEU A 295 -5.62 28.12 -12.20
N SER A 296 -6.10 26.96 -11.74
CA SER A 296 -6.42 25.80 -12.57
C SER A 296 -7.83 25.26 -12.28
N PRO A 297 -8.93 25.94 -12.75
CA PRO A 297 -10.32 25.66 -12.35
C PRO A 297 -10.85 24.27 -12.76
N ARG A 298 -10.20 23.59 -13.69
CA ARG A 298 -10.63 22.28 -14.21
C ARG A 298 -9.69 21.15 -13.79
N ASN A 299 -8.84 21.39 -12.78
CA ASN A 299 -7.95 20.38 -12.26
C ASN A 299 -8.70 19.47 -11.28
N GLY A 300 -9.00 18.23 -11.71
CA GLY A 300 -9.74 17.27 -10.90
C GLY A 300 -8.99 16.80 -9.65
N ASP A 301 -7.66 16.80 -9.67
CA ASP A 301 -6.87 16.44 -8.47
C ASP A 301 -7.02 17.51 -7.38
N TYR A 302 -7.11 18.78 -7.75
CA TYR A 302 -7.34 19.86 -6.79
C TYR A 302 -8.78 19.84 -6.25
N LEU A 303 -9.78 19.61 -7.12
CA LEU A 303 -11.18 19.45 -6.71
C LEU A 303 -11.33 18.28 -5.75
N PHE A 304 -10.73 17.14 -6.08
CA PHE A 304 -10.81 15.95 -5.24
C PHE A 304 -10.12 16.16 -3.89
N SER A 305 -8.90 16.73 -3.88
CA SER A 305 -8.18 17.03 -2.65
C SER A 305 -8.95 18.01 -1.76
N LEU A 306 -9.54 19.07 -2.36
CA LEU A 306 -10.36 20.03 -1.61
C LEU A 306 -11.58 19.34 -1.00
N ALA A 307 -12.30 18.52 -1.77
CA ALA A 307 -13.46 17.79 -1.28
C ALA A 307 -13.11 16.85 -0.11
N LEU A 308 -11.96 16.15 -0.16
CA LEU A 308 -11.51 15.32 0.95
C LEU A 308 -11.21 16.14 2.22
N ILE A 309 -10.60 17.31 2.08
CA ILE A 309 -10.34 18.22 3.19
C ILE A 309 -11.64 18.74 3.78
N GLU A 310 -12.63 19.08 2.96
CA GLU A 310 -13.95 19.55 3.38
C GLU A 310 -14.73 18.44 4.14
N ILE A 311 -14.59 17.18 3.71
CA ILE A 311 -15.14 16.02 4.43
C ILE A 311 -14.49 15.90 5.83
N GLU A 312 -13.16 16.00 5.87
CA GLU A 312 -12.40 15.93 7.14
C GLU A 312 -12.73 17.11 8.07
N ALA A 313 -12.93 18.31 7.50
CA ALA A 313 -13.35 19.52 8.23
C ALA A 313 -14.84 19.48 8.65
N ASN A 314 -15.57 18.41 8.32
CA ASN A 314 -17.01 18.27 8.58
C ASN A 314 -17.85 19.36 7.88
N GLU A 315 -17.50 19.68 6.63
CA GLU A 315 -18.21 20.62 5.75
C GLU A 315 -18.83 19.87 4.53
N PRO A 316 -19.85 19.03 4.75
CA PRO A 316 -20.35 18.12 3.72
C PRO A 316 -20.99 18.82 2.52
N GLU A 317 -21.62 19.99 2.70
CA GLU A 317 -22.22 20.74 1.58
C GLU A 317 -21.17 21.31 0.63
N ALA A 318 -20.02 21.76 1.15
CA ALA A 318 -18.91 22.23 0.30
C ALA A 318 -18.29 21.06 -0.47
N ALA A 319 -18.03 19.95 0.22
CA ALA A 319 -17.52 18.72 -0.40
C ALA A 319 -18.43 18.20 -1.52
N LYS A 320 -19.76 18.23 -1.31
CA LYS A 320 -20.77 17.88 -2.33
C LYS A 320 -20.63 18.69 -3.60
N VAL A 321 -20.41 20.00 -3.48
CA VAL A 321 -20.23 20.90 -4.65
C VAL A 321 -18.98 20.52 -5.44
N ASN A 322 -17.86 20.31 -4.76
CA ASN A 322 -16.59 19.99 -5.41
C ASN A 322 -16.59 18.59 -6.05
N LEU A 323 -17.21 17.59 -5.38
CA LEU A 323 -17.37 16.25 -5.95
C LEU A 323 -18.30 16.25 -7.16
N GLN A 324 -19.39 17.05 -7.13
CA GLN A 324 -20.27 17.21 -8.28
C GLN A 324 -19.54 17.88 -9.46
N ALA A 325 -18.74 18.91 -9.20
CA ALA A 325 -17.91 19.54 -10.23
C ALA A 325 -16.91 18.56 -10.86
N LEU A 326 -16.35 17.64 -10.05
CA LEU A 326 -15.47 16.58 -10.52
C LEU A 326 -16.19 15.61 -11.48
N LEU A 327 -17.44 15.23 -11.16
CA LEU A 327 -18.29 14.42 -12.03
C LEU A 327 -18.64 15.15 -13.34
N ASP A 328 -18.95 16.45 -13.27
CA ASP A 328 -19.29 17.27 -14.44
C ASP A 328 -18.08 17.39 -15.40
N LEU A 329 -16.85 17.30 -14.88
CA LEU A 329 -15.63 17.21 -15.67
C LEU A 329 -15.36 15.81 -16.24
N GLY A 330 -16.10 14.80 -15.82
CA GLY A 330 -15.86 13.38 -16.17
C GLY A 330 -14.55 12.83 -15.63
N GLN A 331 -14.03 13.41 -14.55
CA GLN A 331 -12.77 12.99 -13.92
C GLN A 331 -13.06 12.21 -12.64
N ARG A 332 -12.32 11.11 -12.42
CA ARG A 332 -12.44 10.27 -11.22
C ARG A 332 -13.89 9.89 -10.87
N PRO A 333 -14.71 9.37 -11.82
CA PRO A 333 -16.15 9.22 -11.59
C PRO A 333 -16.47 8.26 -10.44
N ASP A 334 -15.70 7.19 -10.27
CA ASP A 334 -15.96 6.19 -9.23
C ASP A 334 -15.62 6.73 -7.84
N GLU A 335 -14.44 7.35 -7.67
CA GLU A 335 -14.08 7.99 -6.40
C GLU A 335 -15.06 9.13 -6.06
N ALA A 336 -15.43 9.97 -7.05
CA ALA A 336 -16.36 11.05 -6.81
C ALA A 336 -17.73 10.54 -6.38
N GLN A 337 -18.27 9.48 -7.00
CA GLN A 337 -19.55 8.85 -6.61
C GLN A 337 -19.45 8.22 -5.21
N TYR A 338 -18.35 7.53 -4.91
CA TYR A 338 -18.13 6.93 -3.61
C TYR A 338 -18.13 7.98 -2.49
N TYR A 339 -17.34 9.05 -2.65
CA TYR A 339 -17.28 10.10 -1.64
C TYR A 339 -18.55 10.94 -1.56
N LEU A 340 -19.29 11.12 -2.69
CA LEU A 340 -20.65 11.69 -2.65
C LEU A 340 -21.60 10.83 -1.82
N GLY A 341 -21.55 9.51 -1.97
CA GLY A 341 -22.31 8.59 -1.12
C GLY A 341 -22.03 8.84 0.37
N ARG A 342 -20.76 8.93 0.76
CA ARG A 342 -20.35 9.22 2.14
C ARG A 342 -20.80 10.61 2.62
N VAL A 343 -20.75 11.61 1.74
CA VAL A 343 -21.25 12.96 2.06
C VAL A 343 -22.75 12.94 2.27
N TYR A 344 -23.51 12.24 1.43
CA TYR A 344 -24.95 12.10 1.58
C TYR A 344 -25.33 11.33 2.85
N GLU A 345 -24.56 10.31 3.26
CA GLU A 345 -24.76 9.65 4.56
C GLU A 345 -24.57 10.64 5.72
N ASN A 346 -23.53 11.47 5.68
CA ASN A 346 -23.28 12.48 6.70
C ASN A 346 -24.39 13.54 6.78
N LEU A 347 -25.03 13.82 5.64
CA LEU A 347 -26.21 14.70 5.55
C LEU A 347 -27.53 13.99 5.86
N GLU A 348 -27.51 12.71 6.21
CA GLU A 348 -28.68 11.85 6.40
C GLU A 348 -29.60 11.77 5.16
N GLU A 349 -29.06 12.08 3.97
CA GLU A 349 -29.72 11.96 2.67
C GLU A 349 -29.57 10.53 2.10
N TYR A 350 -30.04 9.51 2.83
CA TYR A 350 -29.75 8.09 2.57
C TYR A 350 -30.15 7.61 1.17
N GLY A 351 -31.27 8.08 0.63
CA GLY A 351 -31.67 7.76 -0.75
C GLY A 351 -30.66 8.24 -1.79
N ALA A 352 -30.13 9.45 -1.63
CA ALA A 352 -29.09 10.00 -2.50
C ALA A 352 -27.74 9.28 -2.32
N ALA A 353 -27.43 8.85 -1.06
CA ALA A 353 -26.25 8.06 -0.78
C ALA A 353 -26.28 6.71 -1.54
N ILE A 354 -27.40 5.99 -1.46
CA ILE A 354 -27.61 4.73 -2.18
C ILE A 354 -27.46 4.93 -3.70
N GLU A 355 -28.06 5.98 -4.25
CA GLU A 355 -27.95 6.29 -5.69
C GLU A 355 -26.51 6.61 -6.13
N ALA A 356 -25.74 7.27 -5.28
CA ALA A 356 -24.34 7.58 -5.55
C ALA A 356 -23.49 6.31 -5.50
N TYR A 357 -23.63 5.50 -4.47
CA TYR A 357 -22.91 4.22 -4.35
C TYR A 357 -23.24 3.24 -5.49
N ASP A 358 -24.50 3.16 -5.90
CA ASP A 358 -24.95 2.32 -7.02
C ASP A 358 -24.31 2.70 -8.38
N LYS A 359 -23.76 3.91 -8.49
CA LYS A 359 -23.09 4.41 -9.71
C LYS A 359 -21.58 4.10 -9.71
N VAL A 360 -21.01 3.66 -8.60
CA VAL A 360 -19.61 3.27 -8.54
C VAL A 360 -19.37 2.03 -9.39
N GLY A 361 -18.46 2.13 -10.35
CA GLY A 361 -18.04 1.02 -11.21
C GLY A 361 -16.95 0.16 -10.58
N PRO A 362 -16.46 -0.89 -11.28
CA PRO A 362 -15.40 -1.75 -10.81
C PRO A 362 -14.08 -0.99 -10.61
N SER A 363 -13.92 -0.42 -9.44
CA SER A 363 -12.78 0.33 -8.95
C SER A 363 -12.34 -0.21 -7.59
N ARG A 364 -11.38 0.45 -6.96
CA ARG A 364 -10.95 0.13 -5.59
C ARG A 364 -12.09 0.27 -4.59
N GLU A 365 -12.98 1.23 -4.79
CA GLU A 365 -14.08 1.60 -3.90
C GLU A 365 -15.34 0.76 -4.14
N PHE A 366 -15.38 -0.04 -5.21
CA PHE A 366 -16.58 -0.73 -5.69
C PHE A 366 -17.28 -1.62 -4.65
N PHE A 367 -16.53 -2.49 -4.00
CA PHE A 367 -17.12 -3.42 -3.04
C PHE A 367 -17.56 -2.72 -1.75
N ASP A 368 -16.80 -1.71 -1.30
CA ASP A 368 -17.18 -0.91 -0.14
C ASP A 368 -18.44 -0.07 -0.44
N ALA A 369 -18.49 0.57 -1.61
CA ALA A 369 -19.70 1.28 -2.05
C ALA A 369 -20.93 0.37 -2.11
N THR A 370 -20.78 -0.85 -2.67
CA THR A 370 -21.88 -1.82 -2.76
C THR A 370 -22.34 -2.26 -1.37
N ARG A 371 -21.41 -2.53 -0.45
CA ARG A 371 -21.72 -2.91 0.94
C ARG A 371 -22.47 -1.79 1.66
N ARG A 372 -21.98 -0.54 1.57
CA ARG A 372 -22.63 0.61 2.20
C ARG A 372 -24.03 0.87 1.66
N ALA A 373 -24.22 0.80 0.34
CA ALA A 373 -25.56 0.90 -0.26
C ALA A 373 -26.50 -0.21 0.23
N ALA A 374 -25.97 -1.42 0.43
CA ALA A 374 -26.73 -2.55 0.93
C ALA A 374 -27.09 -2.38 2.42
N GLU A 375 -26.16 -1.96 3.26
CA GLU A 375 -26.39 -1.65 4.68
C GLU A 375 -27.48 -0.59 4.86
N LEU A 376 -27.44 0.49 4.08
CA LEU A 376 -28.46 1.55 4.11
C LEU A 376 -29.85 1.03 3.70
N ARG A 377 -29.93 0.10 2.75
CA ARG A 377 -31.20 -0.57 2.39
C ARG A 377 -31.72 -1.45 3.50
N LEU A 378 -30.84 -2.20 4.18
CA LEU A 378 -31.20 -3.02 5.35
C LEU A 378 -31.70 -2.16 6.51
N ASP A 379 -31.03 -1.05 6.81
CA ASP A 379 -31.43 -0.10 7.85
C ASP A 379 -32.83 0.49 7.60
N SER A 380 -33.25 0.60 6.34
CA SER A 380 -34.60 1.00 5.97
C SER A 380 -35.67 -0.09 6.21
N GLY A 381 -35.25 -1.34 6.48
CA GLY A 381 -36.11 -2.51 6.69
C GLY A 381 -36.63 -3.12 5.40
N ASP A 382 -36.13 -2.75 4.23
CA ASP A 382 -36.56 -3.26 2.93
C ASP A 382 -35.59 -4.33 2.37
N THR A 383 -35.73 -5.56 2.85
CA THR A 383 -34.94 -6.71 2.38
C THR A 383 -35.15 -7.00 0.88
N LEU A 384 -36.30 -6.62 0.30
CA LEU A 384 -36.54 -6.83 -1.13
C LEU A 384 -35.70 -5.84 -1.97
N ASP A 385 -35.65 -4.56 -1.61
CA ASP A 385 -34.80 -3.58 -2.32
C ASP A 385 -33.32 -3.89 -2.11
N PHE A 386 -32.93 -4.39 -0.93
CA PHE A 386 -31.58 -4.88 -0.68
C PHE A 386 -31.19 -5.98 -1.69
N ARG A 387 -31.99 -7.05 -1.82
CA ARG A 387 -31.71 -8.12 -2.78
C ARG A 387 -31.78 -7.67 -4.24
N ASP A 388 -32.71 -6.79 -4.57
CA ASP A 388 -32.81 -6.17 -5.91
C ASP A 388 -31.59 -5.32 -6.23
N GLY A 389 -31.03 -4.62 -5.25
CA GLY A 389 -29.77 -3.89 -5.37
C GLY A 389 -28.63 -4.80 -5.83
N PHE A 390 -28.41 -5.93 -5.14
CA PHE A 390 -27.39 -6.90 -5.53
C PHE A 390 -27.66 -7.50 -6.92
N ARG A 391 -28.89 -7.83 -7.24
CA ARG A 391 -29.24 -8.34 -8.59
C ARG A 391 -28.91 -7.34 -9.69
N ARG A 392 -29.24 -6.06 -9.49
CA ARG A 392 -28.90 -4.98 -10.45
C ARG A 392 -27.39 -4.82 -10.58
N THR A 393 -26.65 -4.86 -9.46
CA THR A 393 -25.18 -4.69 -9.44
C THR A 393 -24.48 -5.85 -10.13
N ARG A 394 -24.89 -7.11 -9.88
CA ARG A 394 -24.35 -8.29 -10.58
C ARG A 394 -24.64 -8.26 -12.08
N ALA A 395 -25.83 -7.82 -12.48
CA ALA A 395 -26.20 -7.72 -13.90
C ALA A 395 -25.32 -6.70 -14.64
N ARG A 396 -24.95 -5.59 -13.99
CA ARG A 396 -24.04 -4.57 -14.55
C ARG A 396 -22.56 -5.01 -14.50
N ASN A 397 -22.16 -5.81 -13.53
CA ASN A 397 -20.79 -6.19 -13.25
C ASN A 397 -20.64 -7.74 -13.14
N PRO A 398 -20.82 -8.48 -14.23
CA PRO A 398 -20.82 -9.95 -14.18
C PRO A 398 -19.46 -10.54 -13.75
N GLY A 399 -18.34 -9.84 -13.98
CA GLY A 399 -17.01 -10.27 -13.54
C GLY A 399 -16.80 -10.24 -12.02
N GLN A 400 -17.63 -9.52 -11.27
CA GLN A 400 -17.61 -9.42 -9.82
C GLN A 400 -18.74 -10.22 -9.15
N ALA A 401 -19.53 -10.95 -9.93
CA ALA A 401 -20.76 -11.59 -9.45
C ALA A 401 -20.51 -12.56 -8.29
N GLU A 402 -19.44 -13.34 -8.35
CA GLU A 402 -19.07 -14.31 -7.30
C GLU A 402 -18.87 -13.62 -5.94
N GLN A 403 -18.06 -12.55 -5.90
CA GLN A 403 -17.80 -11.81 -4.68
C GLN A 403 -19.06 -11.08 -4.17
N LEU A 404 -19.88 -10.55 -5.09
CA LEU A 404 -21.14 -9.88 -4.74
C LEU A 404 -22.16 -10.83 -4.10
N TYR A 405 -22.21 -12.09 -4.52
CA TYR A 405 -23.02 -13.11 -3.85
C TYR A 405 -22.52 -13.39 -2.42
N GLY A 406 -21.21 -13.45 -2.25
CA GLY A 406 -20.59 -13.61 -0.92
C GLY A 406 -20.97 -12.47 0.03
N ILE A 407 -20.85 -11.22 -0.43
CA ILE A 407 -21.20 -10.02 0.37
C ILE A 407 -22.70 -10.00 0.71
N GLU A 408 -23.59 -10.31 -0.27
CA GLU A 408 -25.04 -10.38 -0.04
C GLU A 408 -25.37 -11.38 1.07
N ALA A 409 -24.81 -12.59 0.97
CA ALA A 409 -25.08 -13.65 1.95
C ALA A 409 -24.48 -13.35 3.34
N GLU A 410 -23.30 -12.73 3.38
CA GLU A 410 -22.69 -12.31 4.65
C GLU A 410 -23.53 -11.25 5.38
N LEU A 411 -24.00 -10.23 4.67
CA LEU A 411 -24.86 -9.19 5.24
C LEU A 411 -26.20 -9.77 5.74
N LEU A 412 -26.76 -10.75 5.03
CA LEU A 412 -27.98 -11.45 5.48
C LEU A 412 -27.74 -12.22 6.79
N ARG A 413 -26.56 -12.82 6.96
CA ARG A 413 -26.20 -13.47 8.22
C ARG A 413 -26.03 -12.48 9.36
N GLU A 414 -25.47 -11.29 9.09
CA GLU A 414 -25.28 -10.22 10.09
C GLU A 414 -26.61 -9.71 10.69
N ILE A 415 -27.73 -9.89 9.96
CA ILE A 415 -29.08 -9.52 10.40
C ILE A 415 -29.95 -10.74 10.78
N ASP A 416 -29.32 -11.88 11.09
CA ASP A 416 -29.96 -13.15 11.48
C ASP A 416 -30.87 -13.79 10.40
N GLU A 417 -30.80 -13.36 9.13
CA GLU A 417 -31.50 -13.96 7.99
C GLU A 417 -30.69 -15.11 7.35
N THR A 418 -30.25 -16.05 8.21
CA THR A 418 -29.28 -17.10 7.83
C THR A 418 -29.85 -18.11 6.80
N GLU A 419 -31.12 -18.46 6.85
CA GLU A 419 -31.75 -19.30 5.85
C GLU A 419 -31.75 -18.68 4.46
N LEU A 420 -31.95 -17.37 4.40
CA LEU A 420 -31.89 -16.61 3.15
C LEU A 420 -30.45 -16.51 2.63
N ALA A 421 -29.46 -16.38 3.51
CA ALA A 421 -28.05 -16.44 3.15
C ALA A 421 -27.68 -17.78 2.50
N ILE A 422 -28.15 -18.91 3.06
CA ILE A 422 -27.95 -20.25 2.48
C ILE A 422 -28.56 -20.34 1.08
N GLN A 423 -29.75 -19.74 0.85
CA GLN A 423 -30.37 -19.70 -0.49
C GLN A 423 -29.48 -18.92 -1.47
N VAL A 424 -28.97 -17.75 -1.06
CA VAL A 424 -28.06 -16.91 -1.88
C VAL A 424 -26.78 -17.65 -2.22
N TYR A 425 -26.14 -18.31 -1.24
CA TYR A 425 -24.98 -19.17 -1.50
C TYR A 425 -25.28 -20.31 -2.46
N THR A 426 -26.48 -20.91 -2.34
CA THR A 426 -26.90 -22.03 -3.21
C THR A 426 -27.11 -21.56 -4.64
N GLU A 427 -27.82 -20.42 -4.85
CA GLU A 427 -27.94 -19.75 -6.16
C GLU A 427 -26.57 -19.43 -6.77
N ALA A 428 -25.64 -18.96 -5.94
CA ALA A 428 -24.28 -18.64 -6.37
C ALA A 428 -23.49 -19.88 -6.79
N LEU A 429 -23.57 -20.98 -6.02
CA LEU A 429 -22.86 -22.22 -6.31
C LEU A 429 -23.40 -22.97 -7.53
N ASP A 430 -24.65 -22.72 -7.96
CA ASP A 430 -25.16 -23.17 -9.25
C ASP A 430 -24.43 -22.50 -10.43
N LEU A 431 -23.96 -21.24 -10.24
CA LEU A 431 -23.22 -20.48 -11.24
C LEU A 431 -21.70 -20.67 -11.12
N PHE A 432 -21.21 -20.82 -9.89
CA PHE A 432 -19.79 -20.94 -9.54
C PHE A 432 -19.53 -22.23 -8.75
N PRO A 433 -19.71 -23.42 -9.36
CA PRO A 433 -19.69 -24.70 -8.62
C PRO A 433 -18.32 -25.04 -8.00
N GLU A 434 -17.24 -24.42 -8.47
CA GLU A 434 -15.87 -24.63 -7.95
C GLU A 434 -15.45 -23.56 -6.93
N SER A 435 -16.30 -22.57 -6.63
CA SER A 435 -15.99 -21.55 -5.64
C SER A 435 -15.88 -22.13 -4.24
N MET A 436 -14.68 -22.12 -3.70
CA MET A 436 -14.41 -22.55 -2.33
C MET A 436 -14.88 -21.53 -1.31
N SER A 437 -14.76 -20.24 -1.62
CA SER A 437 -15.18 -19.15 -0.72
C SER A 437 -16.69 -19.17 -0.48
N LEU A 438 -17.50 -19.29 -1.54
CA LEU A 438 -18.95 -19.40 -1.41
C LEU A 438 -19.37 -20.66 -0.67
N ARG A 439 -18.69 -21.77 -0.93
CA ARG A 439 -18.96 -23.04 -0.28
C ARG A 439 -18.60 -23.00 1.21
N TYR A 440 -17.47 -22.39 1.56
CA TYR A 440 -17.07 -22.19 2.94
C TYR A 440 -18.05 -21.25 3.67
N GLY A 441 -18.46 -20.15 3.02
CA GLY A 441 -19.48 -19.24 3.56
C GLY A 441 -20.80 -19.94 3.84
N ARG A 442 -21.26 -20.86 2.92
CA ARG A 442 -22.47 -21.64 3.14
C ARG A 442 -22.30 -22.65 4.27
N ALA A 443 -21.14 -23.28 4.40
CA ALA A 443 -20.83 -24.17 5.51
C ALA A 443 -20.98 -23.45 6.86
N MET A 444 -20.45 -22.24 6.99
CA MET A 444 -20.58 -21.43 8.22
C MET A 444 -22.03 -20.97 8.46
N ALA A 445 -22.81 -20.76 7.40
CA ALA A 445 -24.22 -20.46 7.53
C ALA A 445 -25.04 -21.70 7.99
N HIS A 446 -24.70 -22.91 7.52
CA HIS A 446 -25.26 -24.16 8.02
C HIS A 446 -24.93 -24.40 9.50
N GLU A 447 -23.68 -24.06 9.93
CA GLU A 447 -23.29 -24.16 11.34
C GLU A 447 -24.16 -23.27 12.23
N ALA A 448 -24.38 -22.02 11.82
CA ALA A 448 -25.19 -21.06 12.58
C ALA A 448 -26.66 -21.54 12.78
N LEU A 449 -27.14 -22.45 11.93
CA LEU A 449 -28.45 -23.09 12.04
C LEU A 449 -28.38 -24.50 12.66
N ASP A 450 -27.23 -24.91 13.19
CA ASP A 450 -27.00 -26.27 13.71
C ASP A 450 -27.26 -27.40 12.67
N ASP A 451 -27.19 -27.04 11.36
CA ASP A 451 -27.28 -28.01 10.25
C ASP A 451 -25.91 -28.63 9.96
N ILE A 452 -25.46 -29.49 10.86
CA ILE A 452 -24.14 -30.13 10.78
C ILE A 452 -23.97 -31.00 9.51
N PRO A 453 -25.00 -31.74 9.01
CA PRO A 453 -24.88 -32.43 7.74
C PRO A 453 -24.62 -31.51 6.55
N GLY A 454 -25.27 -30.35 6.48
CA GLY A 454 -25.03 -29.33 5.43
C GLY A 454 -23.62 -28.79 5.48
N MET A 455 -23.16 -28.36 6.66
CA MET A 455 -21.80 -27.89 6.90
C MET A 455 -20.75 -28.94 6.50
N GLU A 456 -20.88 -30.20 6.99
CA GLU A 456 -19.95 -31.26 6.65
C GLU A 456 -19.91 -31.53 5.13
N GLY A 457 -21.10 -31.51 4.48
CA GLY A 457 -21.20 -31.67 3.03
C GLY A 457 -20.38 -30.65 2.25
N ASP A 458 -20.48 -29.39 2.61
CA ASP A 458 -19.73 -28.30 1.96
C ASP A 458 -18.25 -28.36 2.24
N LEU A 459 -17.81 -28.55 3.49
CA LEU A 459 -16.39 -28.68 3.83
C LEU A 459 -15.72 -29.86 3.12
N ARG A 460 -16.41 -31.02 3.04
CA ARG A 460 -15.92 -32.18 2.28
C ARG A 460 -15.86 -31.91 0.77
N ALA A 461 -16.76 -31.10 0.24
CA ALA A 461 -16.72 -30.71 -1.16
C ALA A 461 -15.52 -29.81 -1.46
N ILE A 462 -15.13 -28.90 -0.56
CA ILE A 462 -13.89 -28.13 -0.67
C ILE A 462 -12.68 -29.07 -0.65
N LEU A 463 -12.62 -30.02 0.30
CA LEU A 463 -11.50 -30.96 0.41
C LEU A 463 -11.38 -31.93 -0.78
N LYS A 464 -12.44 -32.12 -1.59
CA LYS A 464 -12.32 -32.83 -2.88
C LYS A 464 -11.59 -32.01 -3.93
N LEU A 465 -11.73 -30.68 -3.91
CA LEU A 465 -11.02 -29.76 -4.82
C LEU A 465 -9.60 -29.52 -4.33
N GLU A 466 -9.44 -29.25 -3.04
CA GLU A 466 -8.17 -28.98 -2.37
C GLU A 466 -7.94 -29.89 -1.15
N PRO A 467 -7.43 -31.10 -1.34
CA PRO A 467 -7.24 -32.07 -0.25
C PRO A 467 -6.28 -31.62 0.87
N ASN A 468 -5.46 -30.63 0.60
CA ASN A 468 -4.47 -30.08 1.53
C ASN A 468 -4.82 -28.65 2.01
N ASN A 469 -6.09 -28.27 1.97
CA ASN A 469 -6.53 -26.99 2.54
C ASN A 469 -6.59 -27.10 4.06
N ALA A 470 -5.56 -26.57 4.75
CA ALA A 470 -5.39 -26.67 6.20
C ALA A 470 -6.58 -26.06 6.97
N THR A 471 -7.06 -24.91 6.54
CA THR A 471 -8.21 -24.24 7.17
C THR A 471 -9.47 -25.10 7.11
N THR A 472 -9.76 -25.69 5.96
CA THR A 472 -10.94 -26.55 5.78
C THR A 472 -10.81 -27.87 6.52
N LEU A 473 -9.60 -28.47 6.56
CA LEU A 473 -9.32 -29.68 7.36
C LEU A 473 -9.56 -29.40 8.85
N ASN A 474 -9.08 -28.27 9.35
CA ASN A 474 -9.28 -27.85 10.74
C ASN A 474 -10.77 -27.61 11.02
N ALA A 475 -11.45 -26.83 10.18
CA ALA A 475 -12.86 -26.53 10.36
C ALA A 475 -13.71 -27.81 10.42
N LEU A 476 -13.51 -28.75 9.47
CA LEU A 476 -14.21 -30.03 9.49
C LEU A 476 -13.88 -30.85 10.74
N GLY A 477 -12.61 -30.93 11.12
CA GLY A 477 -12.18 -31.66 12.32
C GLY A 477 -12.77 -31.07 13.60
N TYR A 478 -12.78 -29.75 13.73
CA TYR A 478 -13.38 -29.05 14.86
C TYR A 478 -14.89 -29.30 14.94
N THR A 479 -15.61 -29.13 13.82
CA THR A 479 -17.05 -29.43 13.74
C THR A 479 -17.35 -30.86 14.20
N LEU A 480 -16.58 -31.84 13.72
CA LEU A 480 -16.76 -33.25 14.14
C LEU A 480 -16.47 -33.46 15.62
N THR A 481 -15.56 -32.69 16.21
CA THR A 481 -15.21 -32.75 17.64
C THR A 481 -16.31 -32.19 18.52
N VAL A 482 -16.93 -31.08 18.11
CA VAL A 482 -17.94 -30.38 18.92
C VAL A 482 -19.32 -31.03 18.77
N HIS A 483 -19.72 -31.33 17.56
CA HIS A 483 -21.11 -31.75 17.25
C HIS A 483 -21.31 -33.26 17.08
N THR A 484 -20.21 -34.07 17.14
CA THR A 484 -20.33 -35.54 16.95
C THR A 484 -19.44 -36.29 17.94
N THR A 485 -19.46 -37.62 17.85
CA THR A 485 -18.55 -38.52 18.59
C THR A 485 -17.44 -39.08 17.70
N ARG A 486 -17.21 -38.51 16.51
CA ARG A 486 -16.26 -39.01 15.50
C ARG A 486 -14.84 -38.47 15.78
N TYR A 487 -14.42 -38.51 17.04
CA TYR A 487 -13.17 -37.88 17.52
C TYR A 487 -11.91 -38.43 16.83
N GLN A 488 -11.87 -39.71 16.45
CA GLN A 488 -10.67 -40.25 15.79
C GLN A 488 -10.51 -39.71 14.36
N GLU A 489 -11.63 -39.56 13.64
CA GLU A 489 -11.62 -38.94 12.31
C GLU A 489 -11.25 -37.45 12.42
N ALA A 490 -11.83 -36.74 13.38
CA ALA A 490 -11.53 -35.35 13.66
C ALA A 490 -10.02 -35.14 13.94
N ALA A 491 -9.45 -35.98 14.82
CA ALA A 491 -8.01 -35.92 15.11
C ALA A 491 -7.14 -36.10 13.86
N THR A 492 -7.48 -37.06 12.99
CA THR A 492 -6.73 -37.29 11.74
C THR A 492 -6.75 -36.07 10.81
N LEU A 493 -7.91 -35.39 10.71
CA LEU A 493 -8.06 -34.18 9.90
C LEU A 493 -7.24 -33.01 10.46
N ILE A 494 -7.33 -32.78 11.78
CA ILE A 494 -6.64 -31.68 12.45
C ILE A 494 -5.13 -31.93 12.52
N GLU A 495 -4.68 -33.18 12.76
CA GLU A 495 -3.26 -33.58 12.67
C GLU A 495 -2.71 -33.23 11.29
N ARG A 496 -3.47 -33.52 10.22
CA ARG A 496 -3.07 -33.16 8.87
C ARG A 496 -3.05 -31.65 8.65
N ALA A 497 -4.00 -30.90 9.22
CA ALA A 497 -4.01 -29.45 9.17
C ALA A 497 -2.76 -28.86 9.84
N LEU A 498 -2.35 -29.41 11.01
CA LEU A 498 -1.17 -28.96 11.74
C LEU A 498 0.15 -29.27 10.99
N GLU A 499 0.22 -30.40 10.28
CA GLU A 499 1.37 -30.70 9.40
C GLU A 499 1.52 -29.66 8.27
N LEU A 500 0.40 -29.17 7.74
CA LEU A 500 0.36 -28.20 6.63
C LEU A 500 0.62 -26.76 7.10
N SER A 501 0.18 -26.43 8.31
CA SER A 501 0.33 -25.09 8.92
C SER A 501 0.80 -25.22 10.37
N PRO A 502 2.10 -25.49 10.59
CA PRO A 502 2.66 -25.63 11.93
C PRO A 502 2.58 -24.34 12.74
N GLY A 503 2.20 -24.44 14.01
CA GLY A 503 2.17 -23.32 14.95
C GLY A 503 0.96 -22.39 14.80
N GLU A 504 -0.04 -22.75 13.98
CA GLU A 504 -1.28 -21.99 13.88
C GLU A 504 -2.14 -22.19 15.16
N PRO A 505 -2.42 -21.14 15.94
CA PRO A 505 -3.08 -21.25 17.25
C PRO A 505 -4.45 -21.95 17.19
N ALA A 506 -5.26 -21.63 16.18
CA ALA A 506 -6.59 -22.23 16.02
C ALA A 506 -6.51 -23.75 15.74
N ILE A 507 -5.48 -24.20 15.02
CA ILE A 507 -5.28 -25.63 14.75
C ILE A 507 -4.76 -26.35 16.00
N LEU A 508 -3.84 -25.71 16.75
CA LEU A 508 -3.32 -26.23 18.02
C LEU A 508 -4.45 -26.40 19.04
N ASP A 509 -5.34 -25.41 19.16
CA ASP A 509 -6.51 -25.46 20.05
C ASP A 509 -7.43 -26.61 19.65
N SER A 510 -7.83 -26.67 18.38
CA SER A 510 -8.71 -27.73 17.85
C SER A 510 -8.11 -29.12 18.07
N LEU A 511 -6.78 -29.29 17.87
CA LEU A 511 -6.11 -30.59 18.12
C LEU A 511 -6.05 -30.90 19.60
N GLY A 512 -5.76 -29.91 20.43
CA GLY A 512 -5.81 -30.06 21.89
C GLY A 512 -7.17 -30.45 22.38
N TRP A 513 -8.23 -29.83 21.84
CA TRP A 513 -9.61 -30.12 22.22
C TRP A 513 -10.04 -31.54 21.81
N VAL A 514 -9.74 -31.98 20.58
CA VAL A 514 -10.07 -33.35 20.17
C VAL A 514 -9.28 -34.39 20.96
N TYR A 515 -8.02 -34.11 21.34
CA TYR A 515 -7.23 -35.00 22.21
C TYR A 515 -7.82 -35.06 23.61
N PHE A 516 -8.34 -33.97 24.14
CA PHE A 516 -9.12 -33.97 25.38
C PHE A 516 -10.33 -34.90 25.29
N LYS A 517 -11.13 -34.78 24.21
CA LYS A 517 -12.28 -35.66 23.98
C LYS A 517 -11.90 -37.15 23.83
N LEU A 518 -10.70 -37.43 23.32
CA LEU A 518 -10.13 -38.79 23.23
C LEU A 518 -9.52 -39.29 24.54
N GLY A 519 -9.50 -38.49 25.61
CA GLY A 519 -8.87 -38.81 26.90
C GLY A 519 -7.36 -38.75 26.92
N ARG A 520 -6.74 -38.15 25.90
CA ARG A 520 -5.27 -37.94 25.80
C ARG A 520 -4.84 -36.68 26.56
N LEU A 521 -5.15 -36.61 27.87
CA LEU A 521 -5.09 -35.39 28.66
C LEU A 521 -3.74 -34.66 28.65
N LEU A 522 -2.62 -35.39 28.70
CA LEU A 522 -1.29 -34.76 28.70
C LEU A 522 -1.01 -34.04 27.39
N GLN A 523 -1.27 -34.70 26.24
CA GLN A 523 -1.09 -34.12 24.92
C GLN A 523 -2.04 -32.94 24.70
N ALA A 524 -3.28 -33.04 25.16
CA ALA A 524 -4.27 -31.96 25.11
C ALA A 524 -3.77 -30.72 25.84
N VAL A 525 -3.31 -30.86 27.09
CA VAL A 525 -2.81 -29.74 27.90
C VAL A 525 -1.57 -29.09 27.27
N ASP A 526 -0.67 -29.86 26.68
CA ASP A 526 0.54 -29.32 26.04
C ASP A 526 0.18 -28.44 24.81
N LEU A 527 -0.68 -28.97 23.92
CA LEU A 527 -1.14 -28.23 22.74
C LEU A 527 -1.97 -26.97 23.09
N LEU A 528 -2.91 -27.12 24.02
CA LEU A 528 -3.75 -25.98 24.46
C LEU A 528 -2.92 -24.89 25.17
N LYS A 529 -1.86 -25.25 25.88
CA LYS A 529 -0.93 -24.26 26.44
C LYS A 529 -0.15 -23.52 25.37
N GLU A 530 0.28 -24.23 24.35
CA GLU A 530 0.97 -23.62 23.20
C GLU A 530 0.02 -22.66 22.47
N ALA A 531 -1.21 -23.10 22.18
CA ALA A 531 -2.24 -22.26 21.57
C ALA A 531 -2.53 -21.00 22.40
N TYR A 532 -2.74 -21.16 23.72
CA TYR A 532 -3.01 -20.06 24.63
C TYR A 532 -1.83 -19.07 24.77
N ALA A 533 -0.60 -19.56 24.70
CA ALA A 533 0.59 -18.71 24.75
C ALA A 533 0.73 -17.84 23.48
N LEU A 534 0.33 -18.38 22.32
CA LEU A 534 0.37 -17.68 21.03
C LEU A 534 -0.84 -16.74 20.86
N PHE A 535 -2.00 -17.20 21.24
CA PHE A 535 -3.25 -16.44 21.11
C PHE A 535 -4.15 -16.69 22.34
N PRO A 536 -4.09 -15.82 23.35
CA PRO A 536 -4.81 -15.97 24.60
C PRO A 536 -6.29 -15.55 24.47
N ASP A 537 -7.06 -16.27 23.67
CA ASP A 537 -8.50 -16.11 23.43
C ASP A 537 -9.34 -16.77 24.53
N ALA A 538 -10.62 -16.36 24.67
CA ALA A 538 -11.55 -16.85 25.68
C ALA A 538 -11.93 -18.32 25.45
N GLU A 539 -12.12 -18.76 24.22
CA GLU A 539 -12.42 -20.16 23.88
C GLU A 539 -11.23 -21.06 24.19
N VAL A 540 -10.01 -20.65 23.78
CA VAL A 540 -8.76 -21.38 24.12
C VAL A 540 -8.56 -21.47 25.61
N ALA A 541 -8.89 -20.39 26.37
CA ALA A 541 -8.84 -20.39 27.83
C ALA A 541 -9.84 -21.37 28.45
N ALA A 542 -11.04 -21.48 27.88
CA ALA A 542 -12.05 -22.42 28.33
C ALA A 542 -11.57 -23.87 28.12
N HIS A 543 -11.07 -24.20 26.91
CA HIS A 543 -10.54 -25.53 26.58
C HIS A 543 -9.33 -25.90 27.44
N LEU A 544 -8.34 -25.01 27.57
CA LEU A 544 -7.16 -25.24 28.40
C LEU A 544 -7.52 -25.43 29.86
N GLY A 545 -8.36 -24.55 30.39
CA GLY A 545 -8.78 -24.61 31.79
C GLY A 545 -9.53 -25.92 32.08
N GLU A 546 -10.44 -26.35 31.20
CA GLU A 546 -11.16 -27.62 31.36
C GLU A 546 -10.20 -28.82 31.29
N ALA A 547 -9.26 -28.84 30.35
CA ALA A 547 -8.27 -29.90 30.25
C ALA A 547 -7.36 -29.98 31.48
N LEU A 548 -6.94 -28.83 32.03
CA LEU A 548 -6.20 -28.73 33.28
C LEU A 548 -7.03 -29.22 34.47
N TRP A 549 -8.27 -28.81 34.59
CA TRP A 549 -9.17 -29.20 35.67
C TRP A 549 -9.39 -30.71 35.70
N VAL A 550 -9.75 -31.32 34.58
CA VAL A 550 -9.96 -32.76 34.45
C VAL A 550 -8.67 -33.56 34.66
N SER A 551 -7.51 -32.99 34.35
CA SER A 551 -6.21 -33.61 34.63
C SER A 551 -5.75 -33.49 36.08
N GLY A 552 -6.56 -32.90 36.99
CA GLY A 552 -6.26 -32.71 38.41
C GLY A 552 -5.37 -31.50 38.71
N ARG A 553 -5.17 -30.62 37.73
CA ARG A 553 -4.38 -29.37 37.85
C ARG A 553 -5.27 -28.18 38.11
N GLU A 554 -6.13 -28.31 39.14
CA GLU A 554 -7.21 -27.35 39.43
C GLU A 554 -6.70 -25.92 39.62
N GLN A 555 -5.60 -25.71 40.32
CA GLN A 555 -5.04 -24.36 40.55
C GLN A 555 -4.60 -23.69 39.24
N ASP A 556 -3.99 -24.45 38.33
CA ASP A 556 -3.58 -23.94 37.03
C ASP A 556 -4.82 -23.55 36.18
N ALA A 557 -5.89 -24.36 36.24
CA ALA A 557 -7.13 -24.05 35.56
C ALA A 557 -7.74 -22.74 36.05
N LEU A 558 -7.81 -22.55 37.39
CA LEU A 558 -8.33 -21.31 37.99
C LEU A 558 -7.53 -20.07 37.58
N VAL A 559 -6.20 -20.20 37.43
CA VAL A 559 -5.33 -19.10 36.95
C VAL A 559 -5.68 -18.73 35.50
N VAL A 560 -5.84 -19.71 34.61
CA VAL A 560 -6.16 -19.47 33.21
C VAL A 560 -7.54 -18.81 33.04
N TRP A 561 -8.56 -19.34 33.69
CA TRP A 561 -9.91 -18.77 33.64
C TRP A 561 -10.01 -17.39 34.23
N ARG A 562 -9.33 -17.13 35.38
CA ARG A 562 -9.28 -15.81 35.98
C ARG A 562 -8.62 -14.80 35.04
N ALA A 563 -7.46 -15.15 34.48
CA ALA A 563 -6.76 -14.28 33.55
C ALA A 563 -7.57 -13.99 32.26
N SER A 564 -8.42 -14.90 31.82
CA SER A 564 -9.34 -14.67 30.71
C SER A 564 -10.46 -13.70 31.11
N LEU A 565 -11.11 -13.90 32.25
CA LEU A 565 -12.19 -13.05 32.74
C LEU A 565 -11.70 -11.64 33.18
N GLU A 566 -10.44 -11.50 33.58
CA GLU A 566 -9.82 -10.17 33.82
C GLU A 566 -9.69 -9.36 32.53
N ARG A 567 -9.45 -10.02 31.40
CA ARG A 567 -9.37 -9.37 30.07
C ARG A 567 -10.74 -9.15 29.44
N GLU A 568 -11.62 -10.14 29.59
CA GLU A 568 -12.97 -10.16 29.02
C GLU A 568 -13.96 -10.65 30.08
N PRO A 569 -14.54 -9.73 30.88
CA PRO A 569 -15.42 -10.11 32.00
C PRO A 569 -16.69 -10.89 31.60
N GLU A 570 -17.11 -10.76 30.35
CA GLU A 570 -18.31 -11.42 29.80
C GLU A 570 -17.95 -12.59 28.85
N ALA A 571 -16.76 -13.20 29.02
CA ALA A 571 -16.31 -14.35 28.20
C ALA A 571 -17.25 -15.57 28.37
N GLU A 572 -18.22 -15.73 27.47
CA GLU A 572 -19.26 -16.78 27.53
C GLU A 572 -18.62 -18.18 27.58
N HIS A 573 -17.63 -18.48 26.76
CA HIS A 573 -16.97 -19.79 26.72
C HIS A 573 -16.39 -20.19 28.09
N VAL A 574 -15.81 -19.25 28.82
CA VAL A 574 -15.26 -19.52 30.17
C VAL A 574 -16.37 -19.65 31.18
N THR A 575 -17.36 -18.76 31.17
CA THR A 575 -18.49 -18.78 32.13
C THR A 575 -19.33 -20.03 31.99
N ASP A 576 -19.62 -20.48 30.77
CA ASP A 576 -20.33 -21.73 30.50
C ASP A 576 -19.56 -22.96 30.96
N THR A 577 -18.23 -22.98 30.73
CA THR A 577 -17.37 -24.05 31.22
C THR A 577 -17.36 -24.12 32.74
N LEU A 578 -17.22 -23.00 33.43
CA LEU A 578 -17.28 -22.93 34.90
C LEU A 578 -18.63 -23.41 35.43
N LEU A 579 -19.74 -22.97 34.79
CA LEU A 579 -21.09 -23.38 35.18
C LEU A 579 -21.28 -24.90 35.01
N ARG A 580 -20.86 -25.45 33.89
CA ARG A 580 -20.97 -26.88 33.58
C ARG A 580 -20.16 -27.76 34.53
N LEU A 581 -18.99 -27.27 34.96
CA LEU A 581 -18.10 -27.98 35.90
C LEU A 581 -18.50 -27.74 37.37
N GLY A 582 -19.43 -26.82 37.67
CA GLY A 582 -19.81 -26.46 39.01
C GLY A 582 -18.69 -25.73 39.78
N VAL A 583 -17.83 -25.02 39.05
CA VAL A 583 -16.68 -24.27 39.62
C VAL A 583 -17.08 -22.83 39.88
N THR A 584 -16.84 -22.34 41.10
CA THR A 584 -16.98 -20.92 41.44
C THR A 584 -15.61 -20.28 41.58
N LEU A 585 -15.37 -19.23 40.79
CA LEU A 585 -14.20 -18.39 40.98
C LEU A 585 -14.48 -17.40 42.11
N ASP A 586 -13.62 -17.36 43.14
CA ASP A 586 -13.70 -16.34 44.15
C ASP A 586 -13.24 -15.00 43.54
N THR A 587 -14.20 -14.14 43.23
CA THR A 587 -13.97 -12.80 42.63
C THR A 587 -13.62 -11.75 43.64
N SER A 588 -13.48 -12.09 44.93
CA SER A 588 -13.22 -11.15 46.03
C SER A 588 -11.79 -10.55 46.05
N VAL A 589 -10.98 -10.78 45.03
CA VAL A 589 -9.61 -10.25 44.87
C VAL A 589 -9.48 -9.26 43.70
N ILE A 590 -10.60 -8.84 43.12
CA ILE A 590 -10.62 -7.82 42.05
C ILE A 590 -11.16 -6.53 42.69
N ASP A 591 -10.36 -5.90 43.57
CA ASP A 591 -10.49 -4.52 44.03
C ASP A 591 -9.11 -3.81 44.05
#